data_c80c296fde1dd9b8e4b68b1ed45c780a
#
_entry.id   c80c296fde1dd9b8e4b68b1ed45c780a
#
_cell.length_a   1.000
_cell.length_b   1.000
_cell.length_c   1.000
_cell.angle_alpha   90.00
_cell.angle_beta   90.00
_cell.angle_gamma   90.00
#
_symmetry.space_group_name_H-M   'P 1'
#
loop_
_entity.id
_entity.type
_entity.pdbx_description
1 polymer ?
#
loop_
_entity_poly.entity_id
_entity_poly.type
_entity_poly.pdbx_seq_one_letter_code
_entity_poly.pdbx_strand_id
1 'polypeptide(L)'
;ILSQTLGIVFVSALVWTLTYIGIYRFTLPLVIAAIIAVAATGYGVKPLRKGLVEKVSEKYYLERIIVEQTLFTVMLTLMCYFKGFLPNINGQEKFMDYGFIVSMLRNPSLPATDMWLAGNSINYYYFGQFMWALVSKVSAITPEVGYKLAMRWATAIPFAMCFSLGTMLIEGSEKFGFHRNTAVKYLTGLLTGLSVSIWGNSHSFFYDPVRLCHSILSLFSRLAAIVVSPSTYSFHG
;
A
#
# COMPACT_ATOMS: atom_id res chain seq x y z
N ILE A 1 1.17 -2.05 -11.03
CA ILE A 1 1.45 -1.73 -9.62
C ILE A 1 2.45 -0.57 -9.52
N LEU A 2 3.65 -0.66 -10.09
CA LEU A 2 4.68 0.40 -9.99
C LEU A 2 4.16 1.79 -10.40
N SER A 3 3.42 1.89 -11.52
CA SER A 3 2.86 3.16 -12.00
C SER A 3 1.83 3.76 -11.03
N GLN A 4 1.04 2.93 -10.37
CA GLN A 4 0.09 3.37 -9.34
C GLN A 4 0.82 3.95 -8.12
N THR A 5 1.84 3.24 -7.65
CA THR A 5 2.67 3.70 -6.53
C THR A 5 3.35 5.02 -6.84
N LEU A 6 3.99 5.13 -8.01
CA LEU A 6 4.62 6.37 -8.46
C LEU A 6 3.59 7.50 -8.63
N GLY A 7 2.40 7.20 -9.15
CA GLY A 7 1.32 8.19 -9.28
C GLY A 7 0.93 8.80 -7.94
N ILE A 8 0.73 7.97 -6.91
CA ILE A 8 0.43 8.45 -5.55
C ILE A 8 1.58 9.30 -5.00
N VAL A 9 2.83 8.87 -5.19
CA VAL A 9 4.01 9.62 -4.71
C VAL A 9 4.09 10.99 -5.39
N PHE A 10 3.98 11.06 -6.72
CA PHE A 10 4.08 12.33 -7.46
C PHE A 10 2.94 13.29 -7.14
N VAL A 11 1.70 12.80 -7.07
CA VAL A 11 0.54 13.63 -6.67
C VAL A 11 0.74 14.15 -5.26
N SER A 12 1.16 13.28 -4.33
CA SER A 12 1.39 13.67 -2.94
C SER A 12 2.53 14.69 -2.81
N ALA A 13 3.63 14.50 -3.53
CA ALA A 13 4.76 15.42 -3.54
C ALA A 13 4.34 16.79 -4.08
N LEU A 14 3.57 16.84 -5.16
CA LEU A 14 3.08 18.09 -5.73
C LEU A 14 2.16 18.84 -4.75
N VAL A 15 1.16 18.14 -4.20
CA VAL A 15 0.22 18.75 -3.24
C VAL A 15 0.95 19.19 -1.97
N TRP A 16 1.85 18.33 -1.46
CA TRP A 16 2.65 18.63 -0.27
C TRP A 16 3.48 19.89 -0.46
N THR A 17 4.21 20.01 -1.58
CA THR A 17 5.04 21.17 -1.89
C THR A 17 4.22 22.44 -1.99
N LEU A 18 3.12 22.42 -2.76
CA LEU A 18 2.25 23.59 -2.95
C LEU A 18 1.61 24.07 -1.64
N THR A 19 1.27 23.12 -0.76
CA THR A 19 0.67 23.44 0.55
C THR A 19 1.73 23.88 1.55
N TYR A 20 2.91 23.28 1.54
CA TYR A 20 4.01 23.60 2.44
C TYR A 20 4.58 25.02 2.20
N ILE A 21 4.70 25.43 0.94
CA ILE A 21 5.13 26.79 0.55
C ILE A 21 4.03 27.83 0.84
N GLY A 22 2.78 27.37 1.12
CA GLY A 22 1.67 28.27 1.45
C GLY A 22 0.93 28.86 0.25
N ILE A 23 1.23 28.38 -0.99
CA ILE A 23 0.53 28.84 -2.21
C ILE A 23 -0.92 28.39 -2.22
N TYR A 24 -1.16 27.15 -1.78
CA TYR A 24 -2.49 26.56 -1.72
C TYR A 24 -2.76 25.89 -0.37
N ARG A 25 -4.03 25.71 -0.04
CA ARG A 25 -4.45 24.95 1.15
C ARG A 25 -4.71 23.49 0.77
N PHE A 26 -4.46 22.56 1.69
CA PHE A 26 -4.74 21.13 1.52
C PHE A 26 -6.24 20.86 1.44
N THR A 27 -6.81 21.01 0.26
CA THR A 27 -8.24 20.86 -0.05
C THR A 27 -8.46 19.79 -1.12
N LEU A 28 -9.66 19.22 -1.17
CA LEU A 28 -10.00 18.22 -2.18
C LEU A 28 -9.83 18.75 -3.63
N PRO A 29 -10.27 19.99 -3.97
CA PRO A 29 -10.04 20.53 -5.31
C PRO A 29 -8.56 20.59 -5.71
N LEU A 30 -7.65 20.97 -4.78
CA LEU A 30 -6.22 20.96 -5.06
C LEU A 30 -5.72 19.55 -5.39
N VAL A 31 -6.17 18.54 -4.63
CA VAL A 31 -5.75 17.15 -4.87
C VAL A 31 -6.24 16.65 -6.22
N ILE A 32 -7.50 16.96 -6.59
CA ILE A 32 -8.06 16.61 -7.89
C ILE A 32 -7.26 17.31 -9.02
N ALA A 33 -6.98 18.60 -8.87
CA ALA A 33 -6.17 19.35 -9.84
C ALA A 33 -4.76 18.75 -10.00
N ALA A 34 -4.12 18.33 -8.90
CA ALA A 34 -2.82 17.68 -8.92
C ALA A 34 -2.87 16.31 -9.63
N ILE A 35 -3.92 15.51 -9.40
CA ILE A 35 -4.13 14.24 -10.11
C ILE A 35 -4.22 14.50 -11.62
N ILE A 36 -5.04 15.47 -12.03
CA ILE A 36 -5.22 15.84 -13.45
C ILE A 36 -3.88 16.33 -14.03
N ALA A 37 -3.14 17.18 -13.31
CA ALA A 37 -1.86 17.71 -13.76
C ALA A 37 -0.82 16.61 -13.96
N VAL A 38 -0.68 15.68 -13.00
CA VAL A 38 0.25 14.55 -13.11
C VAL A 38 -0.16 13.62 -14.27
N ALA A 39 -1.45 13.33 -14.43
CA ALA A 39 -1.96 12.51 -15.54
C ALA A 39 -1.72 13.19 -16.89
N ALA A 40 -2.02 14.49 -17.00
CA ALA A 40 -1.80 15.28 -18.22
C ALA A 40 -0.32 15.36 -18.60
N THR A 41 0.57 15.51 -17.61
CA THR A 41 2.01 15.52 -17.84
C THR A 41 2.48 14.17 -18.39
N GLY A 42 2.05 13.06 -17.77
CA GLY A 42 2.35 11.71 -18.25
C GLY A 42 1.85 11.45 -19.66
N TYR A 43 0.65 11.93 -20.00
CA TYR A 43 0.07 11.79 -21.34
C TYR A 43 0.70 12.73 -22.37
N GLY A 44 1.10 13.95 -21.95
CA GLY A 44 1.71 14.99 -22.81
C GLY A 44 3.11 14.62 -23.29
N VAL A 45 3.84 13.79 -22.55
CA VAL A 45 5.19 13.36 -22.95
C VAL A 45 5.08 12.31 -24.05
N LYS A 46 5.31 12.73 -25.30
CA LYS A 46 5.16 11.89 -26.52
C LYS A 46 5.82 10.50 -26.43
N PRO A 47 7.07 10.34 -25.95
CA PRO A 47 7.69 9.01 -25.81
C PRO A 47 6.95 8.10 -24.84
N LEU A 48 6.47 8.63 -23.70
CA LEU A 48 5.68 7.86 -22.73
C LEU A 48 4.34 7.41 -23.30
N ARG A 49 3.63 8.32 -24.00
CA ARG A 49 2.35 8.00 -24.64
C ARG A 49 2.52 6.92 -25.72
N LYS A 50 3.55 7.05 -26.58
CA LYS A 50 3.81 6.09 -27.66
C LYS A 50 4.12 4.70 -27.09
N GLY A 51 5.04 4.63 -26.12
CA GLY A 51 5.36 3.37 -25.44
C GLY A 51 4.19 2.74 -24.69
N LEU A 52 3.29 3.56 -24.11
CA LEU A 52 2.09 3.07 -23.46
C LEU A 52 1.11 2.45 -24.45
N VAL A 53 0.82 3.13 -25.57
CA VAL A 53 -0.09 2.66 -26.62
C VAL A 53 0.40 1.37 -27.25
N GLU A 54 1.69 1.28 -27.56
CA GLU A 54 2.31 0.08 -28.13
C GLU A 54 2.20 -1.09 -27.17
N LYS A 55 2.51 -0.91 -25.87
CA LYS A 55 2.44 -1.97 -24.85
C LYS A 55 1.02 -2.40 -24.52
N VAL A 56 0.08 -1.46 -24.40
CA VAL A 56 -1.34 -1.79 -24.09
C VAL A 56 -1.98 -2.60 -25.23
N SER A 57 -1.49 -2.45 -26.46
CA SER A 57 -1.92 -3.24 -27.61
C SER A 57 -1.46 -4.72 -27.57
N GLU A 58 -0.50 -5.06 -26.72
CA GLU A 58 -0.02 -6.44 -26.57
C GLU A 58 -0.91 -7.24 -25.62
N LYS A 59 -1.46 -8.36 -26.09
CA LYS A 59 -2.31 -9.27 -25.29
C LYS A 59 -1.65 -9.69 -23.97
N TYR A 60 -0.36 -9.99 -24.00
CA TYR A 60 0.41 -10.39 -22.82
C TYR A 60 0.53 -9.29 -21.77
N TYR A 61 0.48 -8.02 -22.17
CA TYR A 61 0.56 -6.89 -21.25
C TYR A 61 -0.71 -6.77 -20.39
N LEU A 62 -1.89 -6.95 -21.01
CA LEU A 62 -3.17 -6.97 -20.29
C LEU A 62 -3.27 -8.15 -19.32
N GLU A 63 -2.89 -9.34 -19.75
CA GLU A 63 -2.85 -10.52 -18.88
C GLU A 63 -1.98 -10.26 -17.65
N ARG A 64 -0.79 -9.73 -17.84
CA ARG A 64 0.14 -9.38 -16.76
C ARG A 64 -0.47 -8.37 -15.80
N ILE A 65 -1.09 -7.30 -16.29
CA ILE A 65 -1.75 -6.30 -15.43
C ILE A 65 -2.85 -6.97 -14.61
N ILE A 66 -3.67 -7.82 -15.21
CA ILE A 66 -4.75 -8.52 -14.53
C ILE A 66 -4.19 -9.40 -13.40
N VAL A 67 -3.16 -10.19 -13.70
CA VAL A 67 -2.52 -11.07 -12.71
C VAL A 67 -1.92 -10.26 -11.56
N GLU A 68 -1.17 -9.20 -11.86
CA GLU A 68 -0.56 -8.31 -10.84
C GLU A 68 -1.62 -7.66 -9.95
N GLN A 69 -2.70 -7.13 -10.53
CA GLN A 69 -3.78 -6.49 -9.79
C GLN A 69 -4.56 -7.50 -8.94
N THR A 70 -4.81 -8.69 -9.48
CA THR A 70 -5.48 -9.75 -8.74
C THR A 70 -4.66 -10.17 -7.52
N LEU A 71 -3.37 -10.43 -7.70
CA LEU A 71 -2.47 -10.82 -6.60
C LEU A 71 -2.33 -9.72 -5.56
N PHE A 72 -2.21 -8.46 -5.99
CA PHE A 72 -2.21 -7.32 -5.07
C PHE A 72 -3.50 -7.25 -4.26
N THR A 73 -4.65 -7.37 -4.91
CA THR A 73 -5.97 -7.32 -4.26
C THR A 73 -6.15 -8.49 -3.28
N VAL A 74 -5.76 -9.68 -3.67
CA VAL A 74 -5.80 -10.87 -2.79
C VAL A 74 -4.91 -10.66 -1.56
N MET A 75 -3.67 -10.19 -1.76
CA MET A 75 -2.75 -9.94 -0.64
C MET A 75 -3.28 -8.84 0.29
N LEU A 76 -3.80 -7.73 -0.27
CA LEU A 76 -4.40 -6.65 0.50
C LEU A 76 -5.60 -7.13 1.31
N THR A 77 -6.50 -7.88 0.69
CA THR A 77 -7.69 -8.45 1.35
C THR A 77 -7.30 -9.41 2.46
N LEU A 78 -6.32 -10.28 2.21
CA LEU A 78 -5.79 -11.22 3.20
C LEU A 78 -5.22 -10.46 4.42
N MET A 79 -4.43 -9.41 4.18
CA MET A 79 -3.88 -8.59 5.25
C MET A 79 -4.97 -7.82 6.03
N CYS A 80 -6.01 -7.36 5.35
CA CYS A 80 -7.18 -6.76 6.00
C CYS A 80 -7.94 -7.76 6.84
N TYR A 81 -8.14 -8.98 6.34
CA TYR A 81 -8.79 -10.07 7.07
C TYR A 81 -8.04 -10.41 8.36
N PHE A 82 -6.73 -10.64 8.30
CA PHE A 82 -5.93 -10.90 9.50
C PHE A 82 -5.97 -9.76 10.51
N LYS A 83 -6.01 -8.51 10.04
CA LYS A 83 -6.14 -7.36 10.95
C LYS A 83 -7.51 -7.26 11.60
N GLY A 84 -8.55 -7.79 10.97
CA GLY A 84 -9.90 -7.84 11.53
C GLY A 84 -9.95 -8.52 12.91
N PHE A 85 -9.06 -9.48 13.18
CA PHE A 85 -8.94 -10.15 14.48
C PHE A 85 -8.30 -9.27 15.57
N LEU A 86 -7.56 -8.23 15.21
CA LEU A 86 -6.89 -7.30 16.12
C LEU A 86 -7.11 -5.85 15.64
N PRO A 87 -8.35 -5.33 15.73
CA PRO A 87 -8.73 -4.07 15.12
C PRO A 87 -8.07 -2.85 15.77
N ASN A 88 -7.57 -2.98 17.00
CA ASN A 88 -7.06 -1.86 17.78
C ASN A 88 -5.77 -1.27 17.19
N ILE A 89 -5.64 0.05 17.33
CA ILE A 89 -4.44 0.81 17.00
C ILE A 89 -3.60 0.91 18.29
N ASN A 90 -2.96 -0.19 18.69
CA ASN A 90 -2.11 -0.25 19.88
C ASN A 90 -0.63 -0.33 19.48
N GLY A 91 0.22 0.42 20.17
CA GLY A 91 1.67 0.46 19.96
C GLY A 91 2.20 1.90 20.00
N GLN A 92 3.45 2.07 20.45
CA GLN A 92 4.05 3.38 20.71
C GLN A 92 4.02 4.33 19.51
N GLU A 93 4.50 3.88 18.35
CA GLU A 93 4.57 4.72 17.13
C GLU A 93 3.23 4.80 16.39
N LYS A 94 2.35 3.82 16.56
CA LYS A 94 1.07 3.76 15.82
C LYS A 94 0.13 4.90 16.17
N PHE A 95 0.15 5.36 17.42
CA PHE A 95 -0.64 6.53 17.84
C PHE A 95 -0.12 7.81 17.21
N MET A 96 1.20 7.95 17.09
CA MET A 96 1.84 9.09 16.45
C MET A 96 1.49 9.14 14.96
N ASP A 97 1.69 8.05 14.24
CA ASP A 97 1.38 7.97 12.81
C ASP A 97 -0.09 8.26 12.51
N TYR A 98 -0.98 7.66 13.28
CA TYR A 98 -2.42 7.92 13.18
C TYR A 98 -2.75 9.39 13.50
N GLY A 99 -2.17 9.93 14.56
CA GLY A 99 -2.38 11.31 14.98
C GLY A 99 -1.89 12.32 13.93
N PHE A 100 -0.78 12.05 13.24
CA PHE A 100 -0.31 12.88 12.14
C PHE A 100 -1.31 12.91 10.99
N ILE A 101 -1.88 11.75 10.60
CA ILE A 101 -2.93 11.70 9.57
C ILE A 101 -4.13 12.55 10.00
N VAL A 102 -4.59 12.41 11.25
CA VAL A 102 -5.72 13.17 11.79
C VAL A 102 -5.42 14.67 11.79
N SER A 103 -4.23 15.07 12.25
CA SER A 103 -3.84 16.47 12.29
C SER A 103 -3.81 17.09 10.89
N MET A 104 -3.23 16.41 9.91
CA MET A 104 -3.16 16.89 8.52
C MET A 104 -4.54 16.96 7.85
N LEU A 105 -5.47 16.07 8.19
CA LEU A 105 -6.83 16.12 7.66
C LEU A 105 -7.66 17.27 8.25
N ARG A 106 -7.36 17.67 9.49
CA ARG A 106 -8.03 18.80 10.18
C ARG A 106 -7.45 20.14 9.78
N ASN A 107 -6.16 20.22 9.45
CA ASN A 107 -5.48 21.45 9.09
C ASN A 107 -5.41 21.61 7.57
N PRO A 108 -5.85 22.77 7.03
CA PRO A 108 -5.72 23.03 5.61
C PRO A 108 -4.32 23.49 5.20
N SER A 109 -3.43 23.75 6.15
CA SER A 109 -2.07 24.25 5.93
C SER A 109 -1.03 23.26 6.43
N LEU A 110 0.14 23.23 5.79
CA LEU A 110 1.31 22.47 6.23
C LEU A 110 2.44 23.43 6.64
N PRO A 111 3.28 23.07 7.63
CA PRO A 111 3.14 21.90 8.49
C PRO A 111 1.87 21.95 9.35
N ALA A 112 1.24 20.79 9.55
CA ALA A 112 0.07 20.70 10.41
C ALA A 112 0.42 20.91 11.88
N THR A 113 -0.56 21.23 12.72
CA THR A 113 -0.33 21.42 14.17
C THR A 113 0.08 20.12 14.83
N ASP A 114 1.05 20.21 15.74
CA ASP A 114 1.47 19.08 16.56
C ASP A 114 0.36 18.72 17.55
N MET A 115 0.08 17.42 17.69
CA MET A 115 -0.98 16.96 18.58
C MET A 115 -0.55 16.85 20.04
N TRP A 116 0.77 16.81 20.31
CA TRP A 116 1.32 16.72 21.65
C TRP A 116 1.87 18.06 22.18
N LEU A 117 2.35 18.92 21.27
CA LEU A 117 2.91 20.21 21.62
C LEU A 117 2.04 21.35 21.09
N ALA A 118 1.07 21.77 21.89
CA ALA A 118 0.12 22.81 21.53
C ALA A 118 0.82 24.10 21.09
N GLY A 119 0.34 24.72 20.02
CA GLY A 119 0.91 25.95 19.45
C GLY A 119 2.11 25.74 18.53
N ASN A 120 2.60 24.52 18.39
CA ASN A 120 3.69 24.18 17.46
C ASN A 120 3.21 23.37 16.28
N SER A 121 4.02 23.34 15.22
CA SER A 121 3.79 22.50 14.06
C SER A 121 4.59 21.19 14.18
N ILE A 122 4.11 20.15 13.48
CA ILE A 122 4.79 18.85 13.40
C ILE A 122 6.20 19.06 12.83
N ASN A 123 7.21 18.70 13.63
CA ASN A 123 8.62 18.72 13.25
C ASN A 123 9.14 17.26 13.18
N TYR A 124 8.72 16.52 12.18
CA TYR A 124 9.07 15.11 12.00
C TYR A 124 9.01 14.73 10.51
N TYR A 125 9.46 13.53 10.14
CA TYR A 125 9.28 13.02 8.80
C TYR A 125 7.87 12.43 8.64
N TYR A 126 6.95 13.21 8.11
CA TYR A 126 5.52 12.83 8.00
C TYR A 126 5.00 12.71 6.56
N PHE A 127 5.88 12.67 5.58
CA PHE A 127 5.45 12.59 4.17
C PHE A 127 4.68 11.31 3.86
N GLY A 128 5.06 10.17 4.46
CA GLY A 128 4.32 8.91 4.33
C GLY A 128 2.90 9.01 4.89
N GLN A 129 2.76 9.60 6.06
CA GLN A 129 1.45 9.84 6.69
C GLN A 129 0.62 10.85 5.89
N PHE A 130 1.28 11.85 5.27
CA PHE A 130 0.62 12.79 4.37
C PHE A 130 0.04 12.12 3.12
N MET A 131 0.76 11.18 2.51
CA MET A 131 0.23 10.40 1.38
C MET A 131 -1.09 9.73 1.76
N TRP A 132 -1.18 9.18 2.97
CA TRP A 132 -2.40 8.52 3.44
C TRP A 132 -3.48 9.50 3.88
N ALA A 133 -3.14 10.66 4.40
CA ALA A 133 -4.07 11.76 4.60
C ALA A 133 -4.69 12.20 3.26
N LEU A 134 -3.87 12.30 2.21
CA LEU A 134 -4.33 12.63 0.86
C LEU A 134 -5.27 11.55 0.31
N VAL A 135 -4.88 10.27 0.38
CA VAL A 135 -5.73 9.15 -0.05
C VAL A 135 -7.05 9.15 0.71
N SER A 136 -7.00 9.33 2.05
CA SER A 136 -8.22 9.38 2.87
C SER A 136 -9.14 10.55 2.47
N LYS A 137 -8.57 11.71 2.16
CA LYS A 137 -9.32 12.89 1.72
C LYS A 137 -10.02 12.66 0.38
N VAL A 138 -9.34 12.04 -0.59
CA VAL A 138 -9.93 11.75 -1.92
C VAL A 138 -11.00 10.67 -1.84
N SER A 139 -10.74 9.63 -1.02
CA SER A 139 -11.66 8.50 -0.88
C SER A 139 -12.81 8.77 0.09
N ALA A 140 -12.83 9.94 0.74
CA ALA A 140 -13.83 10.32 1.76
C ALA A 140 -13.95 9.29 2.90
N ILE A 141 -12.86 8.58 3.22
CA ILE A 141 -12.82 7.60 4.31
C ILE A 141 -12.33 8.24 5.61
N THR A 142 -12.74 7.67 6.75
CA THR A 142 -12.29 8.16 8.05
C THR A 142 -10.77 7.96 8.23
N PRO A 143 -10.09 8.81 9.01
CA PRO A 143 -8.66 8.67 9.25
C PRO A 143 -8.26 7.30 9.81
N GLU A 144 -9.14 6.70 10.62
CA GLU A 144 -8.93 5.37 11.20
C GLU A 144 -8.89 4.28 10.13
N VAL A 145 -9.83 4.30 9.20
CA VAL A 145 -9.87 3.37 8.06
C VAL A 145 -8.66 3.61 7.16
N GLY A 146 -8.37 4.87 6.85
CA GLY A 146 -7.21 5.26 6.05
C GLY A 146 -5.90 4.74 6.62
N TYR A 147 -5.67 4.91 7.92
CA TYR A 147 -4.49 4.40 8.61
C TYR A 147 -4.41 2.86 8.55
N LYS A 148 -5.52 2.18 8.85
CA LYS A 148 -5.58 0.72 8.79
C LYS A 148 -5.28 0.20 7.39
N LEU A 149 -5.81 0.82 6.35
CA LEU A 149 -5.51 0.48 4.96
C LEU A 149 -4.06 0.76 4.59
N ALA A 150 -3.49 1.89 5.05
CA ALA A 150 -2.10 2.26 4.83
C ALA A 150 -1.14 1.14 5.24
N MET A 151 -1.32 0.64 6.45
CA MET A 151 -0.48 -0.43 6.98
C MET A 151 -0.59 -1.75 6.19
N ARG A 152 -1.75 -2.04 5.59
CA ARG A 152 -1.95 -3.25 4.77
C ARG A 152 -1.41 -3.07 3.36
N TRP A 153 -1.62 -1.90 2.82
CA TRP A 153 -1.08 -1.50 1.53
C TRP A 153 0.46 -1.53 1.53
N ALA A 154 1.09 -1.06 2.61
CA ALA A 154 2.54 -1.10 2.81
C ALA A 154 3.12 -2.54 2.80
N THR A 155 2.30 -3.56 3.08
CA THR A 155 2.69 -4.97 2.96
C THR A 155 2.37 -5.53 1.58
N ALA A 156 1.21 -5.18 1.02
CA ALA A 156 0.75 -5.73 -0.26
C ALA A 156 1.54 -5.19 -1.47
N ILE A 157 1.99 -3.91 -1.42
CA ILE A 157 2.76 -3.31 -2.52
C ILE A 157 4.13 -3.96 -2.74
N PRO A 158 5.00 -4.13 -1.71
CA PRO A 158 6.28 -4.79 -1.91
C PRO A 158 6.12 -6.22 -2.45
N PHE A 159 5.13 -6.97 -1.95
CA PHE A 159 4.80 -8.28 -2.49
C PHE A 159 4.53 -8.24 -3.99
N ALA A 160 3.60 -7.37 -4.41
CA ALA A 160 3.20 -7.28 -5.82
C ALA A 160 4.33 -6.72 -6.71
N MET A 161 5.14 -5.79 -6.22
CA MET A 161 6.30 -5.26 -6.94
C MET A 161 7.39 -6.33 -7.11
N CYS A 162 7.66 -7.13 -6.07
CA CYS A 162 8.64 -8.22 -6.14
C CYS A 162 8.15 -9.36 -7.01
N PHE A 163 6.86 -9.67 -7.00
CA PHE A 163 6.25 -10.58 -7.97
C PHE A 163 6.51 -10.10 -9.41
N SER A 164 6.23 -8.84 -9.69
CA SER A 164 6.45 -8.22 -10.99
C SER A 164 7.92 -8.29 -11.41
N LEU A 165 8.83 -7.98 -10.49
CA LEU A 165 10.27 -8.07 -10.72
C LEU A 165 10.71 -9.50 -11.03
N GLY A 166 10.27 -10.48 -10.26
CA GLY A 166 10.59 -11.89 -10.47
C GLY A 166 10.13 -12.40 -11.84
N THR A 167 8.92 -12.03 -12.26
CA THR A 167 8.42 -12.37 -13.61
C THR A 167 9.24 -11.70 -14.71
N MET A 168 9.63 -10.43 -14.54
CA MET A 168 10.45 -9.71 -15.52
C MET A 168 11.84 -10.30 -15.66
N LEU A 169 12.45 -10.76 -14.58
CA LEU A 169 13.78 -11.38 -14.61
C LEU A 169 13.76 -12.68 -15.43
N ILE A 170 12.70 -13.49 -15.29
CA ILE A 170 12.54 -14.70 -16.11
C ILE A 170 12.30 -14.36 -17.58
N GLU A 171 11.44 -13.38 -17.90
CA GLU A 171 11.25 -12.90 -19.28
C GLU A 171 12.56 -12.37 -19.88
N GLY A 172 13.35 -11.65 -19.09
CA GLY A 172 14.68 -11.19 -19.52
C GLY A 172 15.65 -12.34 -19.85
N SER A 173 15.57 -13.44 -19.09
CA SER A 173 16.43 -14.60 -19.31
C SER A 173 16.13 -15.37 -20.62
N GLU A 174 14.93 -15.26 -21.16
CA GLU A 174 14.57 -15.85 -22.46
C GLU A 174 15.39 -15.25 -23.60
N LYS A 175 15.75 -13.98 -23.51
CA LYS A 175 16.63 -13.32 -24.49
C LYS A 175 18.04 -13.93 -24.54
N PHE A 176 18.42 -14.69 -23.52
CA PHE A 176 19.70 -15.44 -23.45
C PHE A 176 19.54 -16.91 -23.81
N GLY A 177 18.40 -17.33 -24.42
CA GLY A 177 18.17 -18.69 -24.92
C GLY A 177 17.58 -19.67 -23.89
N PHE A 178 17.17 -19.21 -22.74
CA PHE A 178 16.50 -20.03 -21.75
C PHE A 178 14.99 -20.05 -22.00
N HIS A 179 14.50 -21.06 -22.69
CA HIS A 179 13.08 -21.24 -22.91
C HIS A 179 12.39 -21.66 -21.61
N ARG A 180 11.49 -20.83 -21.09
CA ARG A 180 10.79 -21.09 -19.82
C ARG A 180 9.28 -21.16 -20.01
N ASN A 181 8.67 -22.16 -19.36
CA ASN A 181 7.22 -22.31 -19.32
C ASN A 181 6.58 -21.15 -18.54
N THR A 182 5.39 -20.72 -18.96
CA THR A 182 4.57 -19.69 -18.28
C THR A 182 4.38 -19.99 -16.78
N ALA A 183 4.22 -21.25 -16.41
CA ALA A 183 4.12 -21.67 -15.02
C ALA A 183 5.38 -21.35 -14.21
N VAL A 184 6.56 -21.56 -14.77
CA VAL A 184 7.84 -21.24 -14.09
C VAL A 184 7.98 -19.74 -13.89
N LYS A 185 7.57 -18.91 -14.86
CA LYS A 185 7.56 -17.46 -14.76
C LYS A 185 6.72 -16.98 -13.57
N TYR A 186 5.47 -17.40 -13.49
CA TYR A 186 4.56 -16.97 -12.42
C TYR A 186 4.94 -17.56 -11.06
N LEU A 187 5.42 -18.79 -11.02
CA LEU A 187 5.94 -19.39 -9.78
C LEU A 187 7.15 -18.64 -9.25
N THR A 188 8.09 -18.27 -10.11
CA THR A 188 9.26 -17.46 -9.68
C THR A 188 8.83 -16.10 -9.16
N GLY A 189 7.89 -15.43 -9.84
CA GLY A 189 7.31 -14.18 -9.34
C GLY A 189 6.68 -14.34 -7.97
N LEU A 190 5.87 -15.39 -7.78
CA LEU A 190 5.22 -15.69 -6.51
C LEU A 190 6.23 -15.95 -5.39
N LEU A 191 7.24 -16.78 -5.66
CA LEU A 191 8.31 -17.05 -4.69
C LEU A 191 9.09 -15.79 -4.33
N THR A 192 9.39 -14.93 -5.31
CA THR A 192 10.07 -13.64 -5.06
C THR A 192 9.22 -12.73 -4.19
N GLY A 193 7.93 -12.58 -4.48
CA GLY A 193 7.01 -11.80 -3.69
C GLY A 193 6.86 -12.31 -2.25
N LEU A 194 6.67 -13.61 -2.08
CA LEU A 194 6.57 -14.27 -0.78
C LEU A 194 7.88 -14.15 0.02
N SER A 195 9.03 -14.32 -0.62
CA SER A 195 10.33 -14.18 0.05
C SER A 195 10.49 -12.80 0.68
N VAL A 196 10.17 -11.73 -0.03
CA VAL A 196 10.28 -10.36 0.51
C VAL A 196 9.26 -10.13 1.62
N SER A 197 8.03 -10.61 1.47
CA SER A 197 6.97 -10.39 2.45
C SER A 197 7.18 -11.17 3.76
N ILE A 198 7.74 -12.37 3.67
CA ILE A 198 7.97 -13.27 4.82
C ILE A 198 9.37 -13.05 5.40
N TRP A 199 10.39 -13.00 4.55
CA TRP A 199 11.80 -12.96 4.97
C TRP A 199 12.26 -11.58 5.42
N GLY A 200 11.63 -10.52 4.93
CA GLY A 200 11.92 -9.13 5.37
C GLY A 200 11.74 -8.93 6.87
N ASN A 201 11.00 -9.83 7.55
CA ASN A 201 10.77 -9.81 9.00
C ASN A 201 11.24 -11.12 9.67
N SER A 202 12.23 -11.79 9.09
CA SER A 202 12.74 -13.10 9.54
C SER A 202 13.45 -13.08 10.90
N HIS A 203 13.70 -11.90 11.46
CA HIS A 203 14.26 -11.76 12.81
C HIS A 203 13.49 -12.60 13.83
N SER A 204 12.14 -12.53 13.80
CA SER A 204 11.29 -13.33 14.68
C SER A 204 11.40 -14.83 14.43
N PHE A 205 11.68 -15.25 13.18
CA PHE A 205 11.84 -16.66 12.84
C PHE A 205 13.16 -17.24 13.38
N PHE A 206 14.24 -16.46 13.29
CA PHE A 206 15.58 -16.93 13.70
C PHE A 206 15.86 -16.74 15.20
N TYR A 207 15.32 -15.67 15.79
CA TYR A 207 15.64 -15.29 17.17
C TYR A 207 14.53 -15.60 18.18
N ASP A 208 13.28 -15.80 17.71
CA ASP A 208 12.16 -16.15 18.61
C ASP A 208 11.18 -17.15 17.95
N PRO A 209 11.66 -18.36 17.59
CA PRO A 209 10.81 -19.37 16.93
C PRO A 209 9.65 -19.82 17.83
N VAL A 210 9.78 -19.73 19.15
CA VAL A 210 8.73 -20.08 20.10
C VAL A 210 7.57 -19.10 20.04
N ARG A 211 7.83 -17.79 19.97
CA ARG A 211 6.80 -16.77 19.79
C ARG A 211 6.09 -16.87 18.46
N LEU A 212 6.84 -17.15 17.39
CA LEU A 212 6.26 -17.37 16.07
C LEU A 212 5.34 -18.58 16.08
N CYS A 213 5.77 -19.70 16.66
CA CYS A 213 4.97 -20.91 16.80
C CYS A 213 3.70 -20.67 17.63
N HIS A 214 3.80 -19.96 18.75
CA HIS A 214 2.65 -19.54 19.56
C HIS A 214 1.69 -18.63 18.81
N SER A 215 2.20 -17.68 18.02
CA SER A 215 1.36 -16.78 17.21
C SER A 215 0.64 -17.54 16.12
N ILE A 216 1.30 -18.46 15.45
CA ILE A 216 0.70 -19.33 14.42
C ILE A 216 -0.34 -20.26 15.04
N LEU A 217 -0.04 -20.91 16.15
CA LEU A 217 -0.99 -21.81 16.86
C LEU A 217 -2.20 -21.03 17.38
N SER A 218 -2.01 -19.83 17.93
CA SER A 218 -3.11 -18.98 18.36
C SER A 218 -4.01 -18.52 17.20
N LEU A 219 -3.42 -18.30 16.03
CA LEU A 219 -4.14 -17.97 14.79
C LEU A 219 -5.00 -19.17 14.36
N PHE A 220 -4.41 -20.37 14.31
CA PHE A 220 -5.13 -21.59 13.93
C PHE A 220 -6.23 -21.93 14.93
N SER A 221 -6.01 -21.78 16.24
CA SER A 221 -7.05 -22.03 17.25
C SER A 221 -8.23 -21.06 17.13
N ARG A 222 -7.98 -19.78 16.80
CA ARG A 222 -9.03 -18.78 16.55
C ARG A 222 -9.79 -19.07 15.25
N LEU A 223 -9.10 -19.48 14.19
CA LEU A 223 -9.73 -19.89 12.94
C LEU A 223 -10.60 -21.13 13.15
N ALA A 224 -10.12 -22.12 13.90
CA ALA A 224 -10.89 -23.31 14.25
C ALA A 224 -12.14 -22.95 15.09
N ALA A 225 -12.01 -22.04 16.05
CA ALA A 225 -13.15 -21.58 16.86
C ALA A 225 -14.24 -20.89 16.01
N ILE A 226 -13.85 -20.13 14.98
CA ILE A 226 -14.81 -19.50 14.05
C ILE A 226 -15.50 -20.53 13.17
N VAL A 227 -14.77 -21.54 12.71
CA VAL A 227 -15.33 -22.60 11.85
C VAL A 227 -16.26 -23.54 12.65
N VAL A 228 -15.92 -23.80 13.92
CA VAL A 228 -16.66 -24.74 14.79
C VAL A 228 -17.84 -24.08 15.50
N SER A 229 -17.86 -22.74 15.67
CA SER A 229 -18.95 -22.03 16.34
C SER A 229 -19.55 -20.89 15.50
N PRO A 230 -20.36 -21.19 14.48
CA PRO A 230 -20.98 -20.17 13.62
C PRO A 230 -22.14 -19.40 14.28
N SER A 231 -22.56 -19.68 15.52
CA SER A 231 -23.90 -19.31 15.98
C SER A 231 -23.99 -18.36 17.18
N THR A 232 -22.95 -17.66 17.59
CA THR A 232 -22.99 -16.80 18.78
C THR A 232 -22.67 -15.32 18.59
N TYR A 233 -22.71 -14.80 17.37
CA TYR A 233 -22.75 -13.34 17.19
C TYR A 233 -24.19 -12.88 16.94
N SER A 234 -25.02 -12.83 18.02
CA SER A 234 -26.20 -11.99 18.01
C SER A 234 -25.77 -10.55 18.21
N PHE A 235 -25.99 -9.72 17.21
CA PHE A 235 -25.93 -8.28 17.33
C PHE A 235 -27.01 -7.85 18.33
N HIS A 236 -26.62 -7.46 19.54
CA HIS A 236 -27.44 -6.61 20.37
C HIS A 236 -27.14 -5.17 19.99
N GLY A 237 -28.23 -4.47 19.61
CA GLY A 237 -28.31 -3.11 19.07
C GLY A 237 -27.83 -1.99 20.00
#